data_6b524026b3663e57d55572de198fef8a
#
_entry.id   6b524026b3663e57d55572de198fef8a
#
_cell.length_a   1.000
_cell.length_b   1.000
_cell.length_c   1.000
_cell.angle_alpha   90.00
_cell.angle_beta   90.00
_cell.angle_gamma   90.00
#
_symmetry.space_group_name_H-M   'P 1'
#
loop_
_entity.id
_entity.type
_entity.pdbx_description
1 polymer ?
#
loop_
_entity_poly.entity_id
_entity_poly.type
_entity_poly.pdbx_seq_one_letter_code
_entity_poly.pdbx_strand_id
1 'polypeptide(L)'
;MVTLYATLTVMKLVVIYRPESENSRAVETFVDDFKRLHGGPGRKIEIVNVDTRDGIAMLSLYDIMQHPTLMVMTDDGQVTKFWSGEQLPLMDEVAAYFYTSQT
;
A
#
# COMPACT_ATOMS: atom_id res chain seq x y z
N MET A 1 -0.59 16.33 27.19
CA MET A 1 -0.17 15.18 26.89
C MET A 1 -0.95 14.36 26.00
N VAL A 2 -2.20 14.55 25.91
CA VAL A 2 -2.99 13.81 24.98
C VAL A 2 -2.57 13.98 23.57
N THR A 3 -1.92 15.04 23.27
CA THR A 3 -1.51 15.27 21.90
C THR A 3 -0.59 14.20 21.38
N LEU A 4 0.02 13.45 22.25
CA LEU A 4 0.89 12.37 21.78
C LEU A 4 0.14 11.32 21.00
N TYR A 5 -1.13 11.14 21.30
CA TYR A 5 -1.89 10.11 20.61
C TYR A 5 -2.24 10.50 19.20
N ALA A 6 -2.34 11.79 18.95
CA ALA A 6 -2.73 12.26 17.63
C ALA A 6 -1.68 11.92 16.58
N THR A 7 -0.44 11.71 16.99
CA THR A 7 0.62 11.44 16.04
C THR A 7 0.87 9.96 15.81
N LEU A 8 0.08 9.10 16.45
CA LEU A 8 0.30 7.66 16.35
C LEU A 8 -0.62 7.02 15.33
N THR A 9 -0.82 7.68 14.21
CA THR A 9 -1.64 7.12 13.15
C THR A 9 -0.92 5.93 12.52
N VAL A 10 -1.61 4.80 12.48
CA VAL A 10 -1.07 3.61 11.86
C VAL A 10 -1.28 3.71 10.36
N MET A 11 -0.18 3.59 9.63
CA MET A 11 -0.24 3.59 8.18
C MET A 11 -0.11 2.17 7.67
N LYS A 12 -0.71 1.90 6.53
CA LYS A 12 -0.52 0.61 5.88
C LYS A 12 -0.28 0.81 4.40
N LEU A 13 0.44 -0.13 3.82
CA LEU A 13 0.66 -0.19 2.39
C LEU A 13 -0.24 -1.29 1.85
N VAL A 14 -1.09 -0.95 0.90
CA VAL A 14 -1.95 -1.92 0.24
C VAL A 14 -1.47 -2.07 -1.18
N VAL A 15 -1.20 -3.31 -1.58
CA VAL A 15 -0.71 -3.62 -2.91
C VAL A 15 -1.74 -4.48 -3.61
N ILE A 16 -2.31 -3.96 -4.69
CA ILE A 16 -3.35 -4.65 -5.44
C ILE A 16 -2.76 -5.05 -6.78
N TYR A 17 -2.74 -6.35 -7.06
CA TYR A 17 -2.14 -6.82 -8.30
C TYR A 17 -2.73 -8.17 -8.69
N ARG A 18 -2.42 -8.62 -9.93
CA ARG A 18 -2.84 -9.92 -10.39
C ARG A 18 -1.65 -10.87 -10.35
N PRO A 19 -1.68 -11.89 -9.50
CA PRO A 19 -0.62 -12.88 -9.45
C PRO A 19 -0.46 -13.60 -10.79
N GLU A 20 0.76 -13.98 -11.11
CA GLU A 20 1.08 -14.71 -12.32
C GLU A 20 0.81 -13.93 -13.61
N SER A 21 0.73 -12.61 -13.50
CA SER A 21 0.69 -11.74 -14.65
C SER A 21 2.10 -11.32 -15.03
N GLU A 22 2.22 -10.56 -16.11
CA GLU A 22 3.54 -10.10 -16.56
C GLU A 22 4.24 -9.27 -15.49
N ASN A 23 3.49 -8.53 -14.71
CA ASN A 23 4.07 -7.62 -13.72
C ASN A 23 4.23 -8.22 -12.35
N SER A 24 3.74 -9.45 -12.16
CA SER A 24 3.63 -10.00 -10.81
C SER A 24 4.98 -10.15 -10.13
N ARG A 25 6.00 -10.57 -10.88
CA ARG A 25 7.31 -10.79 -10.28
C ARG A 25 7.91 -9.48 -9.76
N ALA A 26 7.77 -8.41 -10.54
CA ALA A 26 8.28 -7.11 -10.12
C ALA A 26 7.55 -6.61 -8.86
N VAL A 27 6.25 -6.82 -8.81
CA VAL A 27 5.45 -6.43 -7.66
C VAL A 27 5.88 -7.23 -6.43
N GLU A 28 6.02 -8.53 -6.59
CA GLU A 28 6.38 -9.41 -5.48
C GLU A 28 7.76 -9.10 -4.94
N THR A 29 8.71 -8.80 -5.84
CA THR A 29 10.05 -8.41 -5.42
C THR A 29 10.00 -7.09 -4.65
N PHE A 30 9.24 -6.13 -5.14
CA PHE A 30 9.08 -4.84 -4.46
C PHE A 30 8.52 -5.06 -3.06
N VAL A 31 7.48 -5.88 -2.94
CA VAL A 31 6.84 -6.13 -1.65
C VAL A 31 7.80 -6.80 -0.68
N ASP A 32 8.54 -7.81 -1.16
CA ASP A 32 9.48 -8.51 -0.31
C ASP A 32 10.57 -7.58 0.20
N ASP A 33 11.09 -6.73 -0.67
CA ASP A 33 12.12 -5.78 -0.29
C ASP A 33 11.56 -4.74 0.67
N PHE A 34 10.35 -4.27 0.42
CA PHE A 34 9.73 -3.29 1.29
C PHE A 34 9.50 -3.87 2.69
N LYS A 35 9.02 -5.12 2.76
CA LYS A 35 8.84 -5.78 4.04
C LYS A 35 10.15 -5.90 4.80
N ARG A 36 11.21 -6.25 4.09
CA ARG A 36 12.51 -6.45 4.73
C ARG A 36 13.05 -5.14 5.29
N LEU A 37 12.87 -4.04 4.54
CA LEU A 37 13.45 -2.77 4.93
C LEU A 37 12.54 -1.95 5.84
N HIS A 38 11.24 -2.07 5.69
CA HIS A 38 10.30 -1.17 6.34
C HIS A 38 9.19 -1.88 7.12
N GLY A 39 9.17 -3.20 7.11
CA GLY A 39 8.21 -3.94 7.91
C GLY A 39 8.56 -3.89 9.37
N GLY A 40 7.65 -4.33 10.19
CA GLY A 40 7.91 -4.40 11.63
C GLY A 40 6.64 -4.16 12.41
N PRO A 41 6.75 -4.16 13.73
CA PRO A 41 5.58 -3.98 14.58
C PRO A 41 4.87 -2.67 14.27
N GLY A 42 3.57 -2.73 14.15
CA GLY A 42 2.77 -1.55 13.86
C GLY A 42 2.76 -1.11 12.43
N ARG A 43 3.47 -1.81 11.56
CA ARG A 43 3.51 -1.47 10.14
C ARG A 43 2.86 -2.59 9.36
N LYS A 44 1.84 -2.26 8.59
CA LYS A 44 1.03 -3.25 7.91
C LYS A 44 1.25 -3.17 6.40
N ILE A 45 1.41 -4.34 5.80
CA ILE A 45 1.51 -4.45 4.34
C ILE A 45 0.49 -5.50 3.95
N GLU A 46 -0.49 -5.06 3.17
CA GLU A 46 -1.61 -5.90 2.78
C GLU A 46 -1.57 -6.16 1.29
N ILE A 47 -1.61 -7.42 0.90
CA ILE A 47 -1.55 -7.81 -0.51
C ILE A 47 -2.94 -8.25 -0.93
N VAL A 48 -3.42 -7.67 -2.03
CA VAL A 48 -4.77 -7.93 -2.51
C VAL A 48 -4.71 -8.42 -3.95
N ASN A 49 -5.34 -9.56 -4.20
CA ASN A 49 -5.45 -10.12 -5.55
C ASN A 49 -6.68 -9.53 -6.22
N VAL A 50 -6.50 -8.92 -7.40
CA VAL A 50 -7.57 -8.23 -8.11
C VAL A 50 -8.72 -9.15 -8.48
N ASP A 51 -8.49 -10.46 -8.55
CA ASP A 51 -9.52 -11.40 -8.97
C ASP A 51 -10.33 -11.96 -7.82
N THR A 52 -10.04 -11.55 -6.59
CA THR A 52 -10.83 -11.98 -5.45
C THR A 52 -12.01 -11.03 -5.25
N ARG A 53 -12.98 -11.48 -4.45
CA ARG A 53 -14.11 -10.63 -4.11
C ARG A 53 -13.66 -9.34 -3.44
N ASP A 54 -12.74 -9.46 -2.50
CA ASP A 54 -12.22 -8.28 -1.79
C ASP A 54 -11.47 -7.37 -2.75
N GLY A 55 -10.71 -7.95 -3.67
CA GLY A 55 -9.98 -7.16 -4.65
C GLY A 55 -10.91 -6.39 -5.56
N ILE A 56 -11.94 -7.06 -6.07
CA ILE A 56 -12.92 -6.41 -6.95
C ILE A 56 -13.63 -5.28 -6.20
N ALA A 57 -14.01 -5.53 -4.95
CA ALA A 57 -14.67 -4.51 -4.15
C ALA A 57 -13.76 -3.31 -3.93
N MET A 58 -12.48 -3.56 -3.70
CA MET A 58 -11.53 -2.49 -3.46
C MET A 58 -11.29 -1.65 -4.72
N LEU A 59 -11.21 -2.31 -5.88
CA LEU A 59 -11.08 -1.58 -7.14
C LEU A 59 -12.24 -0.62 -7.34
N SER A 60 -13.44 -1.08 -7.02
CA SER A 60 -14.62 -0.27 -7.17
C SER A 60 -14.67 0.86 -6.13
N LEU A 61 -14.38 0.53 -4.88
CA LEU A 61 -14.46 1.48 -3.79
C LEU A 61 -13.52 2.67 -3.99
N TYR A 62 -12.30 2.40 -4.47
CA TYR A 62 -11.29 3.44 -4.64
C TYR A 62 -11.15 3.89 -6.09
N ASP A 63 -12.05 3.45 -6.95
CA ASP A 63 -12.07 3.87 -8.36
C ASP A 63 -10.73 3.61 -9.04
N ILE A 64 -10.19 2.42 -8.82
CA ILE A 64 -8.90 2.03 -9.36
C ILE A 64 -9.09 1.45 -10.75
N MET A 65 -8.44 2.06 -11.73
CA MET A 65 -8.61 1.69 -13.13
C MET A 65 -7.49 0.83 -13.68
N GLN A 66 -6.39 0.72 -12.98
CA GLN A 66 -5.23 -0.04 -13.44
C GLN A 66 -4.63 -0.82 -12.30
N HIS A 67 -3.89 -1.87 -12.64
CA HIS A 67 -3.10 -2.60 -11.67
C HIS A 67 -1.77 -2.96 -12.31
N PRO A 68 -0.73 -3.10 -11.52
CA PRO A 68 -0.72 -3.02 -10.06
C PRO A 68 -1.00 -1.61 -9.55
N THR A 69 -1.53 -1.54 -8.35
CA THR A 69 -1.75 -0.28 -7.65
C THR A 69 -1.21 -0.42 -6.23
N LEU A 70 -0.47 0.57 -5.81
CA LEU A 70 0.03 0.65 -4.44
C LEU A 70 -0.63 1.84 -3.77
N MET A 71 -1.13 1.64 -2.56
CA MET A 71 -1.76 2.73 -1.79
C MET A 71 -1.16 2.78 -0.41
N VAL A 72 -0.78 3.97 0.02
CA VAL A 72 -0.45 4.21 1.41
C VAL A 72 -1.67 4.86 2.04
N MET A 73 -2.16 4.27 3.11
CA MET A 73 -3.41 4.73 3.69
C MET A 73 -3.39 4.53 5.19
N THR A 74 -4.30 5.23 5.86
CA THR A 74 -4.49 5.05 7.28
C THR A 74 -5.26 3.77 7.53
N ASP A 75 -5.22 3.30 8.76
CA ASP A 75 -5.89 2.07 9.12
C ASP A 75 -7.40 2.17 8.96
N ASP A 76 -7.94 3.39 9.06
CA ASP A 76 -9.38 3.60 8.91
C ASP A 76 -9.80 3.86 7.47
N GLY A 77 -8.88 3.72 6.51
CA GLY A 77 -9.25 3.71 5.10
C GLY A 77 -9.02 5.01 4.34
N GLN A 78 -8.35 5.98 4.93
CA GLN A 78 -8.09 7.23 4.24
C GLN A 78 -6.81 7.11 3.42
N VAL A 79 -6.91 7.29 2.11
CA VAL A 79 -5.76 7.16 1.22
C VAL A 79 -4.92 8.44 1.26
N THR A 80 -3.64 8.28 1.54
CA THR A 80 -2.69 9.38 1.55
C THR A 80 -2.06 9.58 0.18
N LYS A 81 -1.73 8.46 -0.46
CA LYS A 81 -1.08 8.51 -1.77
C LYS A 81 -1.29 7.17 -2.45
N PHE A 82 -1.43 7.20 -3.79
CA PHE A 82 -1.45 5.93 -4.51
C PHE A 82 -0.69 6.07 -5.82
N TRP A 83 -0.23 4.94 -6.32
CA TRP A 83 0.49 4.82 -7.58
C TRP A 83 -0.16 3.68 -8.35
N SER A 84 -0.42 3.89 -9.65
CA SER A 84 -1.15 2.93 -10.45
C SER A 84 -0.47 2.74 -11.78
N GLY A 85 -0.50 1.51 -12.31
CA GLY A 85 0.05 1.22 -13.61
C GLY A 85 1.30 0.37 -13.53
N GLU A 86 1.84 0.04 -14.70
CA GLU A 86 2.94 -0.93 -14.80
C GLU A 86 4.22 -0.45 -14.17
N GLN A 87 4.47 0.84 -14.17
CA GLN A 87 5.71 1.34 -13.62
C GLN A 87 5.56 1.56 -12.14
N LEU A 88 6.28 0.74 -11.37
CA LEU A 88 6.23 0.85 -9.92
C LEU A 88 6.98 2.09 -9.45
N PRO A 89 6.52 2.69 -8.35
CA PRO A 89 7.26 3.81 -7.78
C PRO A 89 8.57 3.36 -7.17
N LEU A 90 9.43 4.31 -6.89
CA LEU A 90 10.64 4.03 -6.17
C LEU A 90 10.30 3.69 -4.72
N MET A 91 11.07 2.80 -4.13
CA MET A 91 10.81 2.37 -2.76
C MET A 91 10.90 3.54 -1.78
N ASP A 92 11.87 4.45 -1.99
CA ASP A 92 12.00 5.61 -1.12
C ASP A 92 10.78 6.51 -1.20
N GLU A 93 10.18 6.58 -2.37
CA GLU A 93 9.00 7.40 -2.58
C GLU A 93 7.83 6.86 -1.75
N VAL A 94 7.63 5.56 -1.81
CA VAL A 94 6.57 4.91 -1.03
C VAL A 94 6.85 5.05 0.47
N ALA A 95 8.10 4.84 0.86
CA ALA A 95 8.48 4.90 2.26
C ALA A 95 8.24 6.29 2.84
N ALA A 96 8.45 7.33 2.05
CA ALA A 96 8.22 8.69 2.52
C ALA A 96 6.78 8.89 2.99
N TYR A 97 5.82 8.34 2.27
CA TYR A 97 4.43 8.44 2.67
C TYR A 97 4.07 7.46 3.78
N PHE A 98 4.71 6.29 3.78
CA PHE A 98 4.46 5.26 4.78
C PHE A 98 4.83 5.73 6.18
N TYR A 99 5.83 6.59 6.27
CA TYR A 99 6.30 7.10 7.56
C TYR A 99 5.81 8.52 7.85
N THR A 100 4.89 9.04 7.04
CA THR A 100 4.40 10.39 7.24
C THR A 100 3.66 10.48 8.58
N SER A 101 4.03 11.50 9.34
CA SER A 101 3.41 11.76 10.62
C SER A 101 2.16 12.59 10.44
N GLN A 102 1.14 12.32 11.25
CA GLN A 102 -0.11 13.05 11.20
C GLN A 102 -0.10 14.14 12.26
N THR A 103 0.55 15.17 12.04
CA THR A 103 0.63 16.23 13.05
C THR A 103 -0.31 17.38 12.76
#